data_c02e94580b5aef9e70154e46a5c835ee
#
_entry.id   c02e94580b5aef9e70154e46a5c835ee
#
_cell.length_a   1.000
_cell.length_b   1.000
_cell.length_c   1.000
_cell.angle_alpha   90.00
_cell.angle_beta   90.00
_cell.angle_gamma   90.00
#
_symmetry.space_group_name_H-M   'P 1'
#
loop_
_entity.id
_entity.type
_entity.pdbx_description
1 polymer ?
#
loop_
_entity_poly.entity_id
_entity_poly.type
_entity_poly.pdbx_seq_one_letter_code
_entity_poly.pdbx_strand_id
1 'polypeptide(L)'
;MTMNDEPSQPSGPSTATPPATADGADRWDRYWAHGFVTSCALAFAANYEGRMRAVWDAFFTALAPGARILDICTGNGAIAVIANEVSRDAGKGFEIHGVDRAQIDPHGTLKIDPALLAGIRFHARTPAERTPFADGSFDAVVGQYALEYTDVPATCGEIGRILKPGGRCVFVVHHDTSIILETGREELRHARLLFEETRLFERARALMERMAGARTAAERLALADDPDAEEKRQSLNAAAADATAAIERSPHPEMLRTALGHISRAFRSLDEGGSESALAQLAAAEADIRANEARLRDLLEAARDADGMAAMGDAMTAAGLEPAAPAPLLHEPGRLVGWTLEAVRRS
;
A
#
# COMPACT_ATOMS: atom_id res chain seq x y z
N MET A 1 -11.22 -53.96 -34.93
CA MET A 1 -11.89 -52.64 -34.81
C MET A 1 -12.16 -52.47 -33.32
N THR A 2 -11.22 -51.98 -32.59
CA THR A 2 -11.30 -51.73 -31.16
C THR A 2 -10.69 -50.36 -30.93
N MET A 3 -11.55 -49.41 -30.61
CA MET A 3 -11.21 -48.07 -30.21
C MET A 3 -10.67 -48.11 -28.77
N ASN A 4 -9.46 -47.56 -28.57
CA ASN A 4 -8.93 -47.28 -27.26
C ASN A 4 -9.37 -45.86 -26.88
N ASP A 5 -10.23 -45.76 -25.86
CA ASP A 5 -10.50 -44.50 -25.12
C ASP A 5 -9.38 -44.32 -24.08
N GLU A 6 -8.58 -43.32 -24.26
CA GLU A 6 -7.69 -42.79 -23.20
C GLU A 6 -8.50 -41.79 -22.34
N PRO A 7 -8.40 -41.88 -21.01
CA PRO A 7 -9.06 -40.91 -20.14
C PRO A 7 -8.23 -39.64 -20.05
N SER A 8 -8.83 -38.50 -20.38
CA SER A 8 -8.33 -37.16 -20.20
C SER A 8 -7.98 -36.87 -18.73
N GLN A 9 -6.75 -36.47 -18.45
CA GLN A 9 -6.34 -36.01 -17.13
C GLN A 9 -7.00 -34.66 -16.80
N PRO A 10 -7.38 -34.42 -15.53
CA PRO A 10 -7.89 -33.12 -15.12
C PRO A 10 -6.74 -32.11 -15.03
N SER A 11 -6.90 -30.98 -15.72
CA SER A 11 -6.04 -29.81 -15.62
C SER A 11 -6.05 -29.29 -14.17
N GLY A 12 -4.87 -29.24 -13.54
CA GLY A 12 -4.66 -28.63 -12.22
C GLY A 12 -5.04 -27.15 -12.19
N PRO A 13 -5.29 -26.59 -11.00
CA PRO A 13 -5.69 -25.20 -10.87
C PRO A 13 -4.56 -24.27 -11.35
N SER A 14 -4.90 -23.39 -12.27
CA SER A 14 -4.04 -22.31 -12.76
C SER A 14 -3.78 -21.34 -11.59
N THR A 15 -2.52 -21.19 -11.19
CA THR A 15 -2.05 -20.23 -10.18
C THR A 15 -1.78 -18.84 -10.77
N ALA A 16 -2.45 -18.46 -11.85
CA ALA A 16 -2.32 -17.13 -12.41
C ALA A 16 -3.00 -16.12 -11.46
N THR A 17 -2.22 -15.24 -10.86
CA THR A 17 -2.71 -14.04 -10.18
C THR A 17 -3.55 -13.24 -11.19
N PRO A 18 -4.79 -12.85 -10.85
CA PRO A 18 -5.60 -12.07 -11.78
C PRO A 18 -4.91 -10.73 -12.08
N PRO A 19 -4.97 -10.25 -13.33
CA PRO A 19 -4.39 -8.94 -13.68
C PRO A 19 -5.04 -7.88 -12.78
N ALA A 20 -4.20 -7.00 -12.19
CA ALA A 20 -4.67 -5.88 -11.38
C ALA A 20 -5.71 -5.08 -12.19
N THR A 21 -6.96 -5.09 -11.74
CA THR A 21 -8.06 -4.40 -12.39
C THR A 21 -7.84 -2.88 -12.33
N ALA A 22 -8.51 -2.11 -13.21
CA ALA A 22 -8.47 -0.63 -13.19
C ALA A 22 -8.78 -0.07 -11.78
N ASP A 23 -9.63 -0.75 -11.02
CA ASP A 23 -9.99 -0.47 -9.63
C ASP A 23 -8.80 -0.54 -8.64
N GLY A 24 -7.78 -1.36 -8.95
CA GLY A 24 -6.54 -1.44 -8.15
C GLY A 24 -5.66 -0.20 -8.25
N ALA A 25 -5.56 0.42 -9.43
CA ALA A 25 -4.77 1.64 -9.62
C ALA A 25 -5.38 2.82 -8.83
N ASP A 26 -6.70 2.97 -8.85
CA ASP A 26 -7.41 4.09 -8.20
C ASP A 26 -7.19 4.15 -6.69
N ARG A 27 -7.09 3.00 -6.01
CA ARG A 27 -6.85 2.98 -4.55
C ARG A 27 -5.42 3.38 -4.18
N TRP A 28 -4.43 3.01 -5.00
CA TRP A 28 -3.05 3.44 -4.82
C TRP A 28 -2.86 4.91 -5.23
N ASP A 29 -3.55 5.40 -6.26
CA ASP A 29 -3.60 6.82 -6.62
C ASP A 29 -4.03 7.67 -5.42
N ARG A 30 -5.13 7.29 -4.76
CA ARG A 30 -5.60 7.95 -3.54
C ARG A 30 -4.58 7.90 -2.40
N TYR A 31 -4.00 6.73 -2.17
CA TYR A 31 -3.03 6.56 -1.10
C TYR A 31 -1.82 7.49 -1.25
N TRP A 32 -1.23 7.51 -2.44
CA TRP A 32 -0.06 8.35 -2.70
C TRP A 32 -0.40 9.84 -2.73
N ALA A 33 -1.61 10.24 -3.10
CA ALA A 33 -2.08 11.61 -3.08
C ALA A 33 -2.16 12.21 -1.66
N HIS A 34 -2.24 11.39 -0.59
CA HIS A 34 -2.15 11.86 0.80
C HIS A 34 -0.76 12.34 1.22
N GLY A 35 0.27 12.13 0.40
CA GLY A 35 1.64 12.57 0.69
C GLY A 35 2.40 11.68 1.67
N PHE A 36 2.01 10.43 1.81
CA PHE A 36 2.79 9.44 2.56
C PHE A 36 4.05 9.06 1.77
N VAL A 37 5.20 9.01 2.45
CA VAL A 37 6.47 8.59 1.82
C VAL A 37 6.50 7.07 1.62
N THR A 38 6.02 6.31 2.60
CA THR A 38 6.05 4.84 2.60
C THR A 38 4.65 4.24 2.50
N SER A 39 4.55 2.97 2.08
CA SER A 39 3.30 2.19 2.14
C SER A 39 2.89 1.81 3.57
N CYS A 40 3.76 2.04 4.57
CA CYS A 40 3.56 1.76 6.00
C CYS A 40 3.57 3.06 6.83
N ALA A 41 2.84 4.10 6.40
CA ALA A 41 2.87 5.44 6.99
C ALA A 41 2.54 5.48 8.50
N LEU A 42 1.73 4.55 9.00
CA LEU A 42 1.44 4.45 10.45
C LEU A 42 2.64 3.95 11.26
N ALA A 43 3.52 3.16 10.66
CA ALA A 43 4.71 2.62 11.32
C ALA A 43 5.94 3.54 11.17
N PHE A 44 6.00 4.30 10.06
CA PHE A 44 7.15 5.14 9.70
C PHE A 44 6.67 6.54 9.32
N ALA A 45 6.86 7.50 10.23
CA ALA A 45 6.35 8.86 10.06
C ALA A 45 7.07 9.66 8.94
N ALA A 46 8.33 9.32 8.63
CA ALA A 46 9.11 9.98 7.59
C ALA A 46 9.51 8.99 6.48
N ASN A 47 10.51 8.15 6.71
CA ASN A 47 10.95 7.10 5.78
C ASN A 47 11.35 5.87 6.61
N TYR A 48 11.71 4.78 5.96
CA TYR A 48 12.19 3.58 6.63
C TYR A 48 13.45 3.86 7.45
N GLU A 49 13.53 3.29 8.65
CA GLU A 49 14.62 3.47 9.60
C GLU A 49 15.10 2.13 10.18
N GLY A 50 16.08 2.17 11.06
CA GLY A 50 16.60 0.99 11.74
C GLY A 50 17.10 -0.09 10.76
N ARG A 51 16.77 -1.35 11.01
CA ARG A 51 17.22 -2.49 10.19
C ARG A 51 16.63 -2.48 8.78
N MET A 52 15.43 -1.96 8.59
CA MET A 52 14.85 -1.83 7.25
C MET A 52 15.66 -0.85 6.40
N ARG A 53 16.05 0.28 6.98
CA ARG A 53 16.92 1.26 6.34
C ARG A 53 18.31 0.66 6.07
N ALA A 54 18.88 -0.09 7.01
CA ALA A 54 20.22 -0.66 6.90
C ALA A 54 20.39 -1.62 5.70
N VAL A 55 19.34 -2.34 5.30
CA VAL A 55 19.37 -3.16 4.07
C VAL A 55 19.71 -2.29 2.85
N TRP A 56 19.05 -1.16 2.71
CA TRP A 56 19.21 -0.26 1.59
C TRP A 56 20.54 0.51 1.64
N ASP A 57 20.93 0.98 2.82
CA ASP A 57 22.23 1.66 3.01
C ASP A 57 23.39 0.73 2.63
N ALA A 58 23.35 -0.54 3.05
CA ALA A 58 24.36 -1.53 2.69
C ALA A 58 24.37 -1.80 1.17
N PHE A 59 23.20 -2.00 0.57
CA PHE A 59 23.10 -2.26 -0.86
C PHE A 59 23.60 -1.07 -1.70
N PHE A 60 23.12 0.14 -1.46
CA PHE A 60 23.51 1.31 -2.24
C PHE A 60 24.97 1.71 -2.01
N THR A 61 25.47 1.52 -0.78
CA THR A 61 26.90 1.75 -0.50
C THR A 61 27.82 0.84 -1.31
N ALA A 62 27.39 -0.38 -1.60
CA ALA A 62 28.16 -1.34 -2.40
C ALA A 62 28.13 -1.07 -3.91
N LEU A 63 27.22 -0.23 -4.42
CA LEU A 63 27.16 0.09 -5.85
C LEU A 63 28.32 1.02 -6.27
N ALA A 64 28.76 0.87 -7.51
CA ALA A 64 29.79 1.73 -8.11
C ALA A 64 29.28 3.19 -8.27
N PRO A 65 30.16 4.18 -8.24
CA PRO A 65 29.81 5.56 -8.63
C PRO A 65 29.22 5.59 -10.04
N GLY A 66 28.21 6.46 -10.24
CA GLY A 66 27.49 6.60 -11.52
C GLY A 66 26.50 5.46 -11.80
N ALA A 67 26.24 4.57 -10.86
CA ALA A 67 25.27 3.49 -11.05
C ALA A 67 23.89 4.03 -11.41
N ARG A 68 23.22 3.36 -12.35
CA ARG A 68 21.85 3.63 -12.75
C ARG A 68 20.90 2.68 -12.05
N ILE A 69 19.95 3.23 -11.29
CA ILE A 69 19.08 2.51 -10.35
C ILE A 69 17.62 2.70 -10.76
N LEU A 70 16.85 1.61 -10.76
CA LEU A 70 15.40 1.62 -10.92
C LEU A 70 14.74 1.14 -9.63
N ASP A 71 13.85 1.94 -9.06
CA ASP A 71 12.93 1.58 -7.98
C ASP A 71 11.57 1.25 -8.59
N ILE A 72 11.14 -0.02 -8.52
CA ILE A 72 9.84 -0.47 -9.07
C ILE A 72 8.75 -0.36 -8.02
N CYS A 73 7.52 -0.04 -8.45
CA CYS A 73 6.39 0.27 -7.57
C CYS A 73 6.80 1.30 -6.51
N THR A 74 7.49 2.33 -6.97
CA THR A 74 8.22 3.30 -6.13
C THR A 74 7.31 4.12 -5.22
N GLY A 75 6.01 4.21 -5.53
CA GLY A 75 5.08 5.09 -4.84
C GLY A 75 5.60 6.53 -4.80
N ASN A 76 5.63 7.11 -3.61
CA ASN A 76 6.23 8.43 -3.42
C ASN A 76 7.76 8.41 -3.22
N GLY A 77 8.43 7.30 -3.56
CA GLY A 77 9.87 7.27 -3.72
C GLY A 77 10.67 6.96 -2.46
N ALA A 78 10.13 6.23 -1.49
CA ALA A 78 10.83 5.91 -0.24
C ALA A 78 12.24 5.35 -0.46
N ILE A 79 12.39 4.35 -1.34
CA ILE A 79 13.68 3.71 -1.62
C ILE A 79 14.55 4.57 -2.54
N ALA A 80 13.94 5.23 -3.52
CA ALA A 80 14.64 6.17 -4.38
C ALA A 80 15.27 7.34 -3.57
N VAL A 81 14.58 7.85 -2.54
CA VAL A 81 15.10 8.87 -1.60
C VAL A 81 16.30 8.32 -0.84
N ILE A 82 16.22 7.10 -0.30
CA ILE A 82 17.36 6.48 0.40
C ILE A 82 18.58 6.34 -0.55
N ALA A 83 18.36 5.91 -1.79
CA ALA A 83 19.42 5.83 -2.80
C ALA A 83 20.05 7.20 -3.06
N ASN A 84 19.23 8.25 -3.14
CA ASN A 84 19.70 9.62 -3.35
C ASN A 84 20.50 10.16 -2.15
N GLU A 85 20.06 9.89 -0.91
CA GLU A 85 20.81 10.25 0.30
C GLU A 85 22.19 9.59 0.31
N VAL A 86 22.26 8.25 0.11
CA VAL A 86 23.55 7.54 0.03
C VAL A 86 24.42 8.08 -1.11
N SER A 87 23.83 8.39 -2.27
CA SER A 87 24.55 8.96 -3.41
C SER A 87 25.20 10.31 -3.07
N ARG A 88 24.45 11.18 -2.40
CA ARG A 88 24.93 12.53 -2.01
C ARG A 88 26.01 12.43 -0.94
N ASP A 89 25.77 11.67 0.12
CA ASP A 89 26.67 11.55 1.27
C ASP A 89 28.01 10.93 0.88
N ALA A 90 28.01 9.98 -0.05
CA ALA A 90 29.23 9.31 -0.54
C ALA A 90 29.76 9.87 -1.87
N GLY A 91 29.17 10.93 -2.43
CA GLY A 91 29.58 11.53 -3.70
C GLY A 91 29.50 10.58 -4.89
N LYS A 92 28.51 9.65 -4.91
CA LYS A 92 28.45 8.58 -5.92
C LYS A 92 27.82 8.99 -7.25
N GLY A 93 26.99 10.03 -7.27
CA GLY A 93 26.37 10.53 -8.51
C GLY A 93 25.47 9.52 -9.20
N PHE A 94 24.59 8.81 -8.46
CA PHE A 94 23.66 7.86 -9.03
C PHE A 94 22.65 8.51 -9.96
N GLU A 95 22.24 7.79 -11.03
CA GLU A 95 21.09 8.11 -11.86
C GLU A 95 19.89 7.28 -11.36
N ILE A 96 18.90 7.93 -10.74
CA ILE A 96 17.83 7.25 -10.03
C ILE A 96 16.50 7.46 -10.75
N HIS A 97 15.82 6.36 -11.05
CA HIS A 97 14.47 6.33 -11.62
C HIS A 97 13.53 5.58 -10.68
N GLY A 98 12.29 6.06 -10.58
CA GLY A 98 11.20 5.35 -9.92
C GLY A 98 10.03 5.17 -10.88
N VAL A 99 9.48 3.96 -11.00
CA VAL A 99 8.28 3.66 -11.79
C VAL A 99 7.15 3.20 -10.88
N ASP A 100 5.92 3.61 -11.21
CA ASP A 100 4.72 3.13 -10.53
C ASP A 100 3.54 3.07 -11.51
N ARG A 101 2.69 2.05 -11.36
CA ARG A 101 1.43 1.94 -12.10
C ARG A 101 0.43 3.01 -11.67
N ALA A 102 0.49 3.44 -10.40
CA ALA A 102 -0.34 4.51 -9.87
C ALA A 102 0.03 5.88 -10.45
N GLN A 103 -0.91 6.82 -10.35
CA GLN A 103 -0.64 8.22 -10.61
C GLN A 103 0.12 8.80 -9.40
N ILE A 104 1.42 8.90 -9.52
CA ILE A 104 2.31 9.49 -8.51
C ILE A 104 2.81 10.86 -8.93
N ASP A 105 2.99 11.75 -7.98
CA ASP A 105 3.66 13.05 -8.14
C ASP A 105 4.42 13.40 -6.84
N PRO A 106 5.54 12.72 -6.55
CA PRO A 106 6.28 12.96 -5.31
C PRO A 106 6.76 14.39 -5.15
N HIS A 107 7.12 15.07 -6.24
CA HIS A 107 7.56 16.47 -6.21
C HIS A 107 6.45 17.46 -5.82
N GLY A 108 5.21 17.19 -6.26
CA GLY A 108 4.05 18.04 -5.93
C GLY A 108 3.36 17.66 -4.62
N THR A 109 3.49 16.41 -4.19
CA THR A 109 2.69 15.85 -3.10
C THR A 109 3.42 15.80 -1.76
N LEU A 110 4.73 15.46 -1.76
CA LEU A 110 5.49 15.29 -0.52
C LEU A 110 5.88 16.64 0.10
N LYS A 111 5.74 16.71 1.42
CA LYS A 111 6.16 17.87 2.23
C LYS A 111 7.48 17.56 2.96
N ILE A 112 8.51 17.21 2.17
CA ILE A 112 9.85 16.93 2.66
C ILE A 112 10.84 17.93 2.04
N ASP A 113 12.11 17.91 2.47
CA ASP A 113 13.15 18.74 1.85
C ASP A 113 13.24 18.39 0.34
N PRO A 114 12.99 19.36 -0.57
CA PRO A 114 13.07 19.14 -2.01
C PRO A 114 14.43 18.60 -2.48
N ALA A 115 15.50 18.85 -1.72
CA ALA A 115 16.82 18.32 -2.00
C ALA A 115 16.89 16.79 -1.94
N LEU A 116 15.99 16.13 -1.18
CA LEU A 116 15.90 14.68 -1.10
C LEU A 116 15.34 14.06 -2.39
N LEU A 117 14.53 14.80 -3.13
CA LEU A 117 13.96 14.39 -4.41
C LEU A 117 14.79 14.85 -5.62
N ALA A 118 15.75 15.75 -5.40
CA ALA A 118 16.54 16.34 -6.48
C ALA A 118 17.31 15.27 -7.26
N GLY A 119 17.11 15.22 -8.58
CA GLY A 119 17.78 14.27 -9.47
C GLY A 119 17.09 12.92 -9.60
N ILE A 120 16.03 12.62 -8.82
CA ILE A 120 15.22 11.43 -9.00
C ILE A 120 14.19 11.69 -10.11
N ARG A 121 14.05 10.74 -11.06
CA ARG A 121 13.08 10.80 -12.14
C ARG A 121 11.93 9.82 -11.88
N PHE A 122 10.74 10.34 -11.62
CA PHE A 122 9.55 9.53 -11.40
C PHE A 122 8.74 9.37 -12.68
N HIS A 123 8.24 8.15 -12.91
CA HIS A 123 7.45 7.75 -14.07
C HIS A 123 6.12 7.16 -13.57
N ALA A 124 5.10 8.02 -13.50
CA ALA A 124 3.74 7.61 -13.19
C ALA A 124 3.14 6.75 -14.32
N ARG A 125 2.09 5.98 -14.03
CA ARG A 125 1.37 5.13 -14.99
C ARG A 125 2.30 4.16 -15.74
N THR A 126 3.39 3.76 -15.11
CA THR A 126 4.38 2.85 -15.70
C THR A 126 4.43 1.55 -14.92
N PRO A 127 3.84 0.46 -15.45
CA PRO A 127 3.84 -0.84 -14.79
C PRO A 127 5.24 -1.47 -14.80
N ALA A 128 5.58 -2.17 -13.71
CA ALA A 128 6.88 -2.82 -13.55
C ALA A 128 7.11 -3.97 -14.55
N GLU A 129 6.05 -4.57 -15.05
CA GLU A 129 6.05 -5.66 -16.03
C GLU A 129 6.50 -5.21 -17.43
N ARG A 130 6.45 -3.90 -17.69
CA ARG A 130 6.82 -3.33 -19.00
C ARG A 130 7.21 -1.87 -18.85
N THR A 131 8.51 -1.62 -18.80
CA THR A 131 9.06 -0.27 -18.66
C THR A 131 9.53 0.30 -20.00
N PRO A 132 9.64 1.63 -20.15
CA PRO A 132 10.10 2.26 -21.39
C PRO A 132 11.62 2.26 -21.54
N PHE A 133 12.36 1.50 -20.74
CA PHE A 133 13.81 1.52 -20.73
C PHE A 133 14.41 0.50 -21.69
N ALA A 134 15.61 0.79 -22.16
CA ALA A 134 16.35 -0.09 -23.07
C ALA A 134 16.91 -1.31 -22.32
N ASP A 135 17.20 -2.39 -23.07
CA ASP A 135 17.87 -3.58 -22.57
C ASP A 135 19.23 -3.22 -21.97
N GLY A 136 19.57 -3.87 -20.84
CA GLY A 136 20.89 -3.71 -20.23
C GLY A 136 21.21 -2.27 -19.83
N SER A 137 20.22 -1.49 -19.40
CA SER A 137 20.40 -0.07 -19.11
C SER A 137 20.58 0.25 -17.62
N PHE A 138 20.31 -0.70 -16.70
CA PHE A 138 20.42 -0.48 -15.26
C PHE A 138 21.50 -1.34 -14.61
N ASP A 139 22.17 -0.76 -13.62
CA ASP A 139 23.12 -1.45 -12.75
C ASP A 139 22.39 -2.12 -11.57
N ALA A 140 21.28 -1.55 -11.14
CA ALA A 140 20.47 -2.07 -10.06
C ALA A 140 18.96 -1.87 -10.29
N VAL A 141 18.15 -2.87 -9.85
CA VAL A 141 16.70 -2.76 -9.71
C VAL A 141 16.32 -3.08 -8.28
N VAL A 142 15.50 -2.24 -7.66
CA VAL A 142 15.11 -2.36 -6.26
C VAL A 142 13.60 -2.21 -6.09
N GLY A 143 13.08 -2.66 -4.95
CA GLY A 143 11.70 -2.42 -4.57
C GLY A 143 11.41 -2.92 -3.16
N GLN A 144 10.61 -2.18 -2.42
CA GLN A 144 10.19 -2.60 -1.09
C GLN A 144 8.68 -2.72 -1.05
N TYR A 145 8.20 -3.92 -0.72
CA TYR A 145 6.77 -4.25 -0.74
C TYR A 145 6.17 -3.94 -2.12
N ALA A 146 6.80 -4.48 -3.15
CA ALA A 146 6.60 -4.13 -4.55
C ALA A 146 6.38 -5.36 -5.45
N LEU A 147 7.39 -6.24 -5.56
CA LEU A 147 7.41 -7.36 -6.50
C LEU A 147 6.20 -8.29 -6.32
N GLU A 148 5.79 -8.53 -5.08
CA GLU A 148 4.67 -9.40 -4.73
C GLU A 148 3.30 -8.90 -5.20
N TYR A 149 3.19 -7.61 -5.56
CA TYR A 149 1.96 -6.99 -6.08
C TYR A 149 1.87 -6.98 -7.61
N THR A 150 2.90 -7.51 -8.28
CA THR A 150 3.00 -7.53 -9.74
C THR A 150 2.71 -8.91 -10.32
N ASP A 151 2.60 -9.00 -11.65
CA ASP A 151 2.80 -10.28 -12.33
C ASP A 151 4.28 -10.66 -12.21
N VAL A 152 4.60 -11.48 -11.20
CA VAL A 152 5.99 -11.80 -10.84
C VAL A 152 6.79 -12.38 -12.02
N PRO A 153 6.30 -13.35 -12.79
CA PRO A 153 6.99 -13.84 -13.98
C PRO A 153 7.28 -12.76 -15.01
N ALA A 154 6.29 -11.93 -15.35
CA ALA A 154 6.45 -10.86 -16.32
C ALA A 154 7.42 -9.77 -15.81
N THR A 155 7.32 -9.40 -14.53
CA THR A 155 8.20 -8.41 -13.90
C THR A 155 9.64 -8.94 -13.81
N CYS A 156 9.86 -10.20 -13.45
CA CYS A 156 11.18 -10.81 -13.46
C CYS A 156 11.78 -10.82 -14.87
N GLY A 157 10.98 -11.12 -15.90
CA GLY A 157 11.37 -11.03 -17.30
C GLY A 157 11.84 -9.64 -17.70
N GLU A 158 11.09 -8.60 -17.29
CA GLU A 158 11.46 -7.21 -17.54
C GLU A 158 12.72 -6.81 -16.77
N ILE A 159 12.86 -7.19 -15.50
CA ILE A 159 14.08 -6.99 -14.71
C ILE A 159 15.31 -7.63 -15.40
N GLY A 160 15.17 -8.90 -15.84
CA GLY A 160 16.21 -9.58 -16.58
C GLY A 160 16.59 -8.88 -17.89
N ARG A 161 15.62 -8.25 -18.57
CA ARG A 161 15.85 -7.49 -19.80
C ARG A 161 16.64 -6.20 -19.55
N ILE A 162 16.22 -5.41 -18.55
CA ILE A 162 16.75 -4.05 -18.31
C ILE A 162 18.04 -4.01 -17.49
N LEU A 163 18.31 -5.01 -16.64
CA LEU A 163 19.58 -5.09 -15.92
C LEU A 163 20.74 -5.32 -16.90
N LYS A 164 21.88 -4.73 -16.63
CA LYS A 164 23.16 -5.06 -17.29
C LYS A 164 23.62 -6.47 -16.88
N PRO A 165 24.42 -7.17 -17.70
CA PRO A 165 25.12 -8.37 -17.24
C PRO A 165 25.90 -8.07 -15.94
N GLY A 166 25.72 -8.89 -14.90
CA GLY A 166 26.27 -8.67 -13.56
C GLY A 166 25.52 -7.60 -12.74
N GLY A 167 24.47 -6.97 -13.29
CA GLY A 167 23.58 -6.07 -12.55
C GLY A 167 22.81 -6.81 -11.46
N ARG A 168 22.45 -6.11 -10.41
CA ARG A 168 21.86 -6.70 -9.18
C ARG A 168 20.42 -6.24 -8.97
N CYS A 169 19.59 -7.08 -8.37
CA CYS A 169 18.31 -6.65 -7.84
C CYS A 169 18.14 -7.07 -6.38
N VAL A 170 17.44 -6.24 -5.62
CA VAL A 170 17.09 -6.49 -4.20
C VAL A 170 15.65 -6.08 -3.96
N PHE A 171 14.91 -6.98 -3.32
CA PHE A 171 13.53 -6.76 -2.93
C PHE A 171 13.33 -7.05 -1.44
N VAL A 172 12.52 -6.22 -0.80
CA VAL A 172 11.89 -6.55 0.48
C VAL A 172 10.44 -6.91 0.17
N VAL A 173 10.02 -8.11 0.56
CA VAL A 173 8.72 -8.72 0.25
C VAL A 173 7.94 -8.95 1.54
N HIS A 174 6.62 -8.78 1.53
CA HIS A 174 5.80 -9.06 2.70
C HIS A 174 5.85 -10.53 3.11
N HIS A 175 6.19 -10.76 4.39
CA HIS A 175 6.13 -12.09 5.00
C HIS A 175 4.73 -12.33 5.60
N ASP A 176 4.12 -13.46 5.33
CA ASP A 176 2.76 -13.83 5.72
C ASP A 176 2.48 -13.82 7.23
N THR A 177 3.51 -13.99 8.06
CA THR A 177 3.44 -13.94 9.53
C THR A 177 4.13 -12.72 10.13
N SER A 178 4.40 -11.67 9.32
CA SER A 178 5.01 -10.44 9.84
C SER A 178 4.04 -9.62 10.69
N ILE A 179 4.61 -8.73 11.54
CA ILE A 179 3.82 -7.77 12.33
C ILE A 179 2.97 -6.85 11.44
N ILE A 180 3.41 -6.57 10.21
CA ILE A 180 2.66 -5.77 9.25
C ILE A 180 1.36 -6.50 8.88
N LEU A 181 1.44 -7.81 8.64
CA LEU A 181 0.28 -8.64 8.33
C LEU A 181 -0.64 -8.85 9.54
N GLU A 182 -0.09 -8.94 10.75
CA GLU A 182 -0.90 -9.00 11.99
C GLU A 182 -1.72 -7.71 12.15
N THR A 183 -1.07 -6.55 12.00
CA THR A 183 -1.74 -5.24 12.02
C THR A 183 -2.80 -5.13 10.91
N GLY A 184 -2.48 -5.57 9.69
CA GLY A 184 -3.42 -5.57 8.57
C GLY A 184 -4.67 -6.42 8.82
N ARG A 185 -4.51 -7.61 9.41
CA ARG A 185 -5.65 -8.47 9.81
C ARG A 185 -6.51 -7.83 10.90
N GLU A 186 -5.88 -7.14 11.85
CA GLU A 186 -6.59 -6.38 12.90
C GLU A 186 -7.41 -5.25 12.27
N GLU A 187 -6.80 -4.43 11.42
CA GLU A 187 -7.50 -3.34 10.74
C GLU A 187 -8.65 -3.82 9.85
N LEU A 188 -8.53 -4.98 9.21
CA LEU A 188 -9.64 -5.59 8.47
C LEU A 188 -10.81 -6.01 9.39
N ARG A 189 -10.53 -6.47 10.61
CA ARG A 189 -11.59 -6.69 11.63
C ARG A 189 -12.27 -5.38 12.01
N HIS A 190 -11.52 -4.29 12.12
CA HIS A 190 -12.09 -2.96 12.37
C HIS A 190 -12.94 -2.46 11.20
N ALA A 191 -12.50 -2.65 9.96
CA ALA A 191 -13.30 -2.31 8.77
C ALA A 191 -14.64 -3.07 8.78
N ARG A 192 -14.62 -4.36 9.07
CA ARG A 192 -15.82 -5.18 9.21
C ARG A 192 -16.75 -4.66 10.31
N LEU A 193 -16.22 -4.30 11.48
CA LEU A 193 -16.98 -3.67 12.56
C LEU A 193 -17.66 -2.39 12.08
N LEU A 194 -16.94 -1.50 11.40
CA LEU A 194 -17.43 -0.21 10.92
C LEU A 194 -18.51 -0.33 9.86
N PHE A 195 -18.36 -1.27 8.91
CA PHE A 195 -19.19 -1.33 7.70
C PHE A 195 -20.28 -2.39 7.73
N GLU A 196 -20.01 -3.56 8.32
CA GLU A 196 -20.92 -4.70 8.29
C GLU A 196 -21.69 -4.85 9.61
N GLU A 197 -20.98 -4.82 10.75
CA GLU A 197 -21.58 -5.13 12.05
C GLU A 197 -22.35 -3.92 12.62
N THR A 198 -21.71 -2.75 12.69
CA THR A 198 -22.32 -1.55 13.26
C THR A 198 -22.93 -0.61 12.22
N ARG A 199 -22.50 -0.71 10.95
CA ARG A 199 -22.93 0.19 9.86
C ARG A 199 -22.76 1.66 10.23
N LEU A 200 -21.65 2.00 10.88
CA LEU A 200 -21.42 3.28 11.56
C LEU A 200 -21.59 4.48 10.61
N PHE A 201 -21.00 4.43 9.41
CA PHE A 201 -21.09 5.51 8.42
C PHE A 201 -22.51 5.69 7.88
N GLU A 202 -23.26 4.61 7.68
CA GLU A 202 -24.64 4.67 7.23
C GLU A 202 -25.54 5.32 8.28
N ARG A 203 -25.37 4.94 9.56
CA ARG A 203 -26.11 5.55 10.67
C ARG A 203 -25.78 7.03 10.85
N ALA A 204 -24.49 7.39 10.71
CA ALA A 204 -24.06 8.78 10.75
C ALA A 204 -24.72 9.59 9.62
N ARG A 205 -24.72 9.06 8.40
CA ARG A 205 -25.36 9.68 7.24
C ARG A 205 -26.85 9.88 7.45
N ALA A 206 -27.56 8.85 7.90
CA ALA A 206 -29.00 8.92 8.14
C ALA A 206 -29.38 10.00 9.15
N LEU A 207 -28.63 10.18 10.24
CA LEU A 207 -28.84 11.26 11.19
C LEU A 207 -28.51 12.62 10.59
N MET A 208 -27.38 12.75 9.87
CA MET A 208 -26.99 14.01 9.24
C MET A 208 -27.99 14.47 8.18
N GLU A 209 -28.53 13.59 7.37
CA GLU A 209 -29.57 13.90 6.38
C GLU A 209 -30.85 14.38 7.06
N ARG A 210 -31.24 13.74 8.19
CA ARG A 210 -32.39 14.19 8.99
C ARG A 210 -32.19 15.61 9.56
N MET A 211 -31.00 15.90 10.09
CA MET A 211 -30.62 17.22 10.62
C MET A 211 -30.53 18.27 9.51
N ALA A 212 -29.95 17.93 8.36
CA ALA A 212 -29.81 18.81 7.21
C ALA A 212 -31.16 19.23 6.60
N GLY A 213 -32.24 18.45 6.80
CA GLY A 213 -33.60 18.77 6.41
C GLY A 213 -34.19 19.93 7.19
N ALA A 214 -33.68 20.24 8.38
CA ALA A 214 -34.13 21.35 9.22
C ALA A 214 -33.44 22.66 8.81
N ARG A 215 -34.09 23.45 7.99
CA ARG A 215 -33.54 24.68 7.36
C ARG A 215 -33.67 25.94 8.22
N THR A 216 -34.67 26.01 9.09
CA THR A 216 -34.93 27.14 9.98
C THR A 216 -34.52 26.87 11.42
N ALA A 217 -34.29 27.90 12.21
CA ALA A 217 -33.98 27.75 13.63
C ALA A 217 -35.12 27.04 14.40
N ALA A 218 -36.40 27.30 14.05
CA ALA A 218 -37.53 26.59 14.65
C ALA A 218 -37.54 25.10 14.32
N GLU A 219 -37.28 24.71 13.06
CA GLU A 219 -37.18 23.30 12.65
C GLU A 219 -36.02 22.59 13.36
N ARG A 220 -34.87 23.27 13.52
CA ARG A 220 -33.72 22.70 14.26
C ARG A 220 -34.05 22.51 15.75
N LEU A 221 -34.76 23.44 16.35
CA LEU A 221 -35.20 23.28 17.74
C LEU A 221 -36.17 22.09 17.88
N ALA A 222 -37.07 21.91 16.91
CA ALA A 222 -38.04 20.82 16.90
C ALA A 222 -37.40 19.43 16.75
N LEU A 223 -36.14 19.34 16.23
CA LEU A 223 -35.41 18.05 16.16
C LEU A 223 -35.13 17.45 17.54
N ALA A 224 -35.14 18.26 18.61
CA ALA A 224 -34.94 17.76 19.97
C ALA A 224 -36.09 16.85 20.43
N ASP A 225 -37.32 17.12 19.95
CA ASP A 225 -38.51 16.34 20.28
C ASP A 225 -38.99 15.44 19.12
N ASP A 226 -38.18 15.33 18.06
CA ASP A 226 -38.48 14.49 16.89
C ASP A 226 -38.11 13.01 17.15
N PRO A 227 -39.11 12.09 17.20
CA PRO A 227 -38.82 10.66 17.45
C PRO A 227 -37.91 10.01 16.43
N ASP A 228 -37.99 10.39 15.15
CA ASP A 228 -37.13 9.83 14.08
C ASP A 228 -35.69 10.32 14.26
N ALA A 229 -35.47 11.57 14.60
CA ALA A 229 -34.12 12.07 14.89
C ALA A 229 -33.52 11.41 16.14
N GLU A 230 -34.34 11.16 17.16
CA GLU A 230 -33.91 10.49 18.39
C GLU A 230 -33.55 9.03 18.15
N GLU A 231 -34.36 8.28 17.40
CA GLU A 231 -34.04 6.89 17.02
C GLU A 231 -32.70 6.80 16.27
N LYS A 232 -32.48 7.69 15.28
CA LYS A 232 -31.22 7.75 14.52
C LYS A 232 -30.03 8.13 15.42
N ARG A 233 -30.22 9.05 16.37
CA ARG A 233 -29.19 9.44 17.35
C ARG A 233 -28.81 8.27 18.27
N GLN A 234 -29.79 7.56 18.81
CA GLN A 234 -29.56 6.37 19.64
C GLN A 234 -28.85 5.28 18.86
N SER A 235 -29.27 5.04 17.62
CA SER A 235 -28.65 4.07 16.71
C SER A 235 -27.19 4.39 16.42
N LEU A 236 -26.86 5.65 16.13
CA LEU A 236 -25.48 6.10 15.92
C LEU A 236 -24.65 6.00 17.20
N ASN A 237 -25.20 6.44 18.35
CA ASN A 237 -24.50 6.39 19.63
C ASN A 237 -24.17 4.96 20.04
N ALA A 238 -25.05 3.99 19.80
CA ALA A 238 -24.77 2.58 20.04
C ALA A 238 -23.62 2.09 19.18
N ALA A 239 -23.62 2.38 17.86
CA ALA A 239 -22.55 2.02 16.95
C ALA A 239 -21.19 2.68 17.33
N ALA A 240 -21.22 3.93 17.75
CA ALA A 240 -20.03 4.66 18.22
C ALA A 240 -19.49 4.08 19.54
N ALA A 241 -20.38 3.63 20.44
CA ALA A 241 -19.99 2.96 21.67
C ALA A 241 -19.28 1.64 21.39
N ASP A 242 -19.79 0.82 20.45
CA ASP A 242 -19.16 -0.43 20.03
C ASP A 242 -17.77 -0.18 19.43
N ALA A 243 -17.62 0.82 18.57
CA ALA A 243 -16.33 1.23 18.01
C ALA A 243 -15.37 1.72 19.09
N THR A 244 -15.85 2.50 20.07
CA THR A 244 -15.05 2.98 21.20
C THR A 244 -14.57 1.82 22.08
N ALA A 245 -15.45 0.87 22.40
CA ALA A 245 -15.09 -0.32 23.15
C ALA A 245 -14.07 -1.21 22.41
N ALA A 246 -14.11 -1.23 21.06
CA ALA A 246 -13.11 -1.92 20.26
C ALA A 246 -11.75 -1.21 20.28
N ILE A 247 -11.72 0.13 20.31
CA ILE A 247 -10.49 0.93 20.48
C ILE A 247 -9.76 0.54 21.77
N GLU A 248 -10.48 0.39 22.88
CA GLU A 248 -9.89 0.05 24.18
C GLU A 248 -9.26 -1.34 24.21
N ARG A 249 -9.72 -2.26 23.38
CA ARG A 249 -9.25 -3.65 23.30
C ARG A 249 -8.19 -3.90 22.24
N SER A 250 -8.05 -2.99 21.29
CA SER A 250 -7.15 -3.19 20.14
C SER A 250 -5.75 -2.62 20.39
N PRO A 251 -4.69 -3.35 20.05
CA PRO A 251 -3.33 -2.82 20.04
C PRO A 251 -3.08 -1.82 18.90
N HIS A 252 -3.92 -1.82 17.85
CA HIS A 252 -3.79 -1.00 16.63
C HIS A 252 -5.13 -0.34 16.26
N PRO A 253 -5.67 0.59 17.08
CA PRO A 253 -7.02 1.13 16.92
C PRO A 253 -7.13 2.30 15.93
N GLU A 254 -6.11 2.57 15.12
CA GLU A 254 -5.97 3.80 14.33
C GLU A 254 -7.11 3.99 13.33
N MET A 255 -7.56 2.92 12.67
CA MET A 255 -8.71 2.96 11.74
C MET A 255 -9.99 3.39 12.44
N LEU A 256 -10.27 2.83 13.62
CA LEU A 256 -11.47 3.18 14.41
C LEU A 256 -11.42 4.63 14.90
N ARG A 257 -10.27 5.08 15.41
CA ARG A 257 -10.07 6.48 15.83
C ARG A 257 -10.24 7.45 14.67
N THR A 258 -9.70 7.10 13.52
CA THR A 258 -9.83 7.89 12.28
C THR A 258 -11.28 7.99 11.85
N ALA A 259 -12.03 6.89 11.83
CA ALA A 259 -13.45 6.87 11.48
C ALA A 259 -14.30 7.76 12.41
N LEU A 260 -14.19 7.58 13.73
CA LEU A 260 -14.91 8.40 14.70
C LEU A 260 -14.52 9.88 14.61
N GLY A 261 -13.23 10.16 14.40
CA GLY A 261 -12.74 11.53 14.23
C GLY A 261 -13.30 12.21 12.98
N HIS A 262 -13.43 11.51 11.87
CA HIS A 262 -14.04 12.02 10.64
C HIS A 262 -15.53 12.28 10.82
N ILE A 263 -16.27 11.34 11.41
CA ILE A 263 -17.69 11.50 11.70
C ILE A 263 -17.92 12.73 12.61
N SER A 264 -17.15 12.87 13.69
CA SER A 264 -17.24 14.02 14.59
C SER A 264 -16.95 15.34 13.88
N ARG A 265 -15.99 15.39 12.95
CA ARG A 265 -15.72 16.59 12.14
C ARG A 265 -16.87 16.93 11.20
N ALA A 266 -17.44 15.92 10.55
CA ALA A 266 -18.57 16.12 9.65
C ALA A 266 -19.81 16.68 10.38
N PHE A 267 -20.11 16.18 11.59
CA PHE A 267 -21.19 16.76 12.41
C PHE A 267 -20.91 18.21 12.82
N ARG A 268 -19.69 18.57 13.22
CA ARG A 268 -19.34 19.96 13.50
C ARG A 268 -19.51 20.87 12.28
N SER A 269 -19.11 20.40 11.10
CA SER A 269 -19.30 21.15 9.85
C SER A 269 -20.79 21.34 9.52
N LEU A 270 -21.65 20.37 9.87
CA LEU A 270 -23.11 20.51 9.75
C LEU A 270 -23.70 21.61 10.65
N ASP A 271 -23.24 21.66 11.89
CA ASP A 271 -23.68 22.68 12.87
C ASP A 271 -23.28 24.09 12.44
N GLU A 272 -22.17 24.27 11.75
CA GLU A 272 -21.71 25.53 11.16
C GLU A 272 -22.49 25.97 9.91
N GLY A 273 -23.49 25.18 9.49
CA GLY A 273 -24.44 25.52 8.43
C GLY A 273 -24.09 24.99 7.03
N GLY A 274 -23.11 24.12 6.92
CA GLY A 274 -22.63 23.55 5.66
C GLY A 274 -23.16 22.14 5.38
N SER A 275 -24.47 21.90 5.30
CA SER A 275 -25.04 20.55 5.17
C SER A 275 -24.52 19.73 3.97
N GLU A 276 -24.42 20.33 2.80
CA GLU A 276 -23.87 19.67 1.61
C GLU A 276 -22.38 19.35 1.79
N SER A 277 -21.60 20.29 2.30
CA SER A 277 -20.19 20.12 2.60
C SER A 277 -19.96 19.03 3.66
N ALA A 278 -20.77 19.00 4.72
CA ALA A 278 -20.67 18.02 5.78
C ALA A 278 -20.96 16.59 5.29
N LEU A 279 -21.99 16.40 4.48
CA LEU A 279 -22.31 15.11 3.85
C LEU A 279 -21.23 14.68 2.86
N ALA A 280 -20.68 15.60 2.08
CA ALA A 280 -19.56 15.33 1.19
C ALA A 280 -18.29 14.91 1.96
N GLN A 281 -17.99 15.57 3.09
CA GLN A 281 -16.87 15.19 3.97
C GLN A 281 -17.05 13.78 4.56
N LEU A 282 -18.27 13.43 5.00
CA LEU A 282 -18.58 12.10 5.50
C LEU A 282 -18.39 11.03 4.41
N ALA A 283 -18.89 11.31 3.20
CA ALA A 283 -18.76 10.39 2.06
C ALA A 283 -17.30 10.20 1.63
N ALA A 284 -16.50 11.28 1.62
CA ALA A 284 -15.07 11.21 1.32
C ALA A 284 -14.33 10.36 2.37
N ALA A 285 -14.61 10.57 3.66
CA ALA A 285 -14.02 9.81 4.75
C ALA A 285 -14.37 8.31 4.67
N GLU A 286 -15.62 7.97 4.36
CA GLU A 286 -16.04 6.58 4.13
C GLU A 286 -15.26 5.97 2.96
N ALA A 287 -15.13 6.69 1.85
CA ALA A 287 -14.42 6.23 0.68
C ALA A 287 -12.93 5.99 0.96
N ASP A 288 -12.28 6.84 1.77
CA ASP A 288 -10.88 6.69 2.14
C ASP A 288 -10.65 5.46 3.02
N ILE A 289 -11.54 5.19 3.98
CA ILE A 289 -11.43 3.98 4.83
C ILE A 289 -11.71 2.72 4.01
N ARG A 290 -12.67 2.73 3.08
CA ARG A 290 -12.90 1.60 2.17
C ARG A 290 -11.73 1.37 1.21
N ALA A 291 -11.08 2.42 0.73
CA ALA A 291 -9.87 2.29 -0.07
C ALA A 291 -8.72 1.66 0.74
N ASN A 292 -8.58 2.05 2.03
CA ASN A 292 -7.62 1.42 2.94
C ASN A 292 -7.97 -0.06 3.19
N GLU A 293 -9.23 -0.40 3.42
CA GLU A 293 -9.70 -1.79 3.56
C GLU A 293 -9.33 -2.63 2.33
N ALA A 294 -9.57 -2.12 1.13
CA ALA A 294 -9.23 -2.81 -0.11
C ALA A 294 -7.70 -3.02 -0.24
N ARG A 295 -6.90 -1.98 0.09
CA ARG A 295 -5.43 -2.06 0.10
C ARG A 295 -4.90 -3.09 1.11
N LEU A 296 -5.55 -3.22 2.28
CA LEU A 296 -5.21 -4.23 3.27
C LEU A 296 -5.53 -5.65 2.79
N ARG A 297 -6.59 -5.84 2.00
CA ARG A 297 -6.87 -7.13 1.35
C ARG A 297 -5.77 -7.47 0.34
N ASP A 298 -5.38 -6.51 -0.51
CA ASP A 298 -4.26 -6.69 -1.44
C ASP A 298 -2.96 -7.08 -0.68
N LEU A 299 -2.69 -6.45 0.47
CA LEU A 299 -1.56 -6.78 1.33
C LEU A 299 -1.58 -8.24 1.79
N LEU A 300 -2.74 -8.73 2.26
CA LEU A 300 -2.86 -10.11 2.71
C LEU A 300 -2.71 -11.12 1.57
N GLU A 301 -3.21 -10.79 0.37
CA GLU A 301 -3.08 -11.62 -0.83
C GLU A 301 -1.65 -11.63 -1.39
N ALA A 302 -0.97 -10.48 -1.31
CA ALA A 302 0.40 -10.31 -1.79
C ALA A 302 1.46 -10.98 -0.91
N ALA A 303 1.21 -11.14 0.40
CA ALA A 303 2.19 -11.70 1.33
C ALA A 303 2.61 -13.12 0.96
N ARG A 304 3.88 -13.43 1.18
CA ARG A 304 4.50 -14.71 0.80
C ARG A 304 4.98 -15.49 2.02
N ASP A 305 4.71 -16.78 2.00
CA ASP A 305 5.36 -17.79 2.81
C ASP A 305 6.65 -18.31 2.13
N ALA A 306 7.26 -19.33 2.69
CA ALA A 306 8.47 -19.92 2.13
C ALA A 306 8.27 -20.51 0.71
N ASP A 307 7.11 -21.12 0.45
CA ASP A 307 6.79 -21.71 -0.86
C ASP A 307 6.57 -20.60 -1.90
N GLY A 308 5.88 -19.52 -1.54
CA GLY A 308 5.72 -18.33 -2.37
C GLY A 308 7.06 -17.66 -2.69
N MET A 309 8.00 -17.61 -1.73
CA MET A 309 9.34 -17.09 -1.96
C MET A 309 10.16 -18.01 -2.88
N ALA A 310 10.01 -19.34 -2.76
CA ALA A 310 10.63 -20.30 -3.69
C ALA A 310 10.12 -20.09 -5.13
N ALA A 311 8.81 -19.93 -5.31
CA ALA A 311 8.21 -19.64 -6.62
C ALA A 311 8.73 -18.33 -7.24
N MET A 312 8.96 -17.29 -6.42
CA MET A 312 9.61 -16.05 -6.88
C MET A 312 11.05 -16.29 -7.34
N GLY A 313 11.82 -17.10 -6.60
CA GLY A 313 13.18 -17.51 -6.99
C GLY A 313 13.20 -18.26 -8.33
N ASP A 314 12.23 -19.16 -8.55
CA ASP A 314 12.08 -19.89 -9.81
C ASP A 314 11.76 -18.93 -10.98
N ALA A 315 10.87 -17.95 -10.78
CA ALA A 315 10.57 -16.93 -11.77
C ALA A 315 11.80 -16.07 -12.12
N MET A 316 12.59 -15.68 -11.12
CA MET A 316 13.86 -14.97 -11.33
C MET A 316 14.85 -15.84 -12.15
N THR A 317 14.97 -17.12 -11.80
CA THR A 317 15.86 -18.06 -12.51
C THR A 317 15.44 -18.22 -13.97
N ALA A 318 14.15 -18.34 -14.24
CA ALA A 318 13.60 -18.39 -15.59
C ALA A 318 13.88 -17.12 -16.40
N ALA A 319 13.98 -15.97 -15.73
CA ALA A 319 14.32 -14.67 -16.32
C ALA A 319 15.83 -14.41 -16.50
N GLY A 320 16.68 -15.41 -16.25
CA GLY A 320 18.15 -15.28 -16.37
C GLY A 320 18.82 -14.56 -15.19
N LEU A 321 18.13 -14.49 -14.06
CA LEU A 321 18.67 -13.99 -12.80
C LEU A 321 19.16 -15.18 -11.95
N GLU A 322 20.14 -14.93 -11.08
CA GLU A 322 20.65 -15.91 -10.10
C GLU A 322 20.21 -15.46 -8.70
N PRO A 323 19.06 -15.95 -8.18
CA PRO A 323 18.59 -15.57 -6.87
C PRO A 323 19.44 -16.20 -5.76
N ALA A 324 19.73 -15.42 -4.72
CA ALA A 324 20.17 -15.94 -3.44
C ALA A 324 19.01 -16.55 -2.66
N ALA A 325 19.30 -17.38 -1.67
CA ALA A 325 18.27 -17.88 -0.77
C ALA A 325 17.57 -16.70 -0.04
N PRO A 326 16.23 -16.62 -0.06
CA PRO A 326 15.52 -15.56 0.66
C PRO A 326 15.79 -15.67 2.16
N ALA A 327 15.88 -14.51 2.83
CA ALA A 327 16.12 -14.44 4.27
C ALA A 327 15.06 -13.60 4.98
N PRO A 328 14.61 -13.99 6.19
CA PRO A 328 13.68 -13.20 6.95
C PRO A 328 14.31 -11.88 7.40
N LEU A 329 13.58 -10.77 7.24
CA LEU A 329 13.98 -9.44 7.67
C LEU A 329 13.33 -9.11 9.02
N LEU A 330 14.17 -8.83 10.02
CA LEU A 330 13.73 -8.42 11.35
C LEU A 330 13.99 -6.93 11.55
N HIS A 331 12.99 -6.16 11.96
CA HIS A 331 13.16 -4.73 12.31
C HIS A 331 13.75 -4.57 13.72
N GLU A 332 13.23 -5.33 14.70
CA GLU A 332 13.72 -5.40 16.08
C GLU A 332 13.93 -6.86 16.47
N PRO A 333 14.63 -7.16 17.57
CA PRO A 333 14.77 -8.55 18.00
C PRO A 333 13.41 -9.26 18.11
N GLY A 334 13.22 -10.28 17.29
CA GLY A 334 11.99 -11.08 17.23
C GLY A 334 10.81 -10.45 16.45
N ARG A 335 10.92 -9.25 15.89
CA ARG A 335 9.85 -8.63 15.09
C ARG A 335 10.12 -8.79 13.61
N LEU A 336 9.47 -9.78 13.03
CA LEU A 336 9.53 -10.06 11.60
C LEU A 336 8.74 -9.01 10.82
N VAL A 337 9.36 -8.44 9.78
CA VAL A 337 8.73 -7.40 8.92
C VAL A 337 8.65 -7.80 7.46
N GLY A 338 9.44 -8.76 6.99
CA GLY A 338 9.42 -9.18 5.60
C GLY A 338 10.46 -10.26 5.28
N TRP A 339 10.60 -10.54 3.99
CA TRP A 339 11.69 -11.28 3.39
C TRP A 339 12.64 -10.33 2.69
N THR A 340 13.93 -10.67 2.62
CA THR A 340 14.87 -10.10 1.64
C THR A 340 15.10 -11.11 0.53
N LEU A 341 15.07 -10.66 -0.72
CA LEU A 341 15.32 -11.45 -1.91
C LEU A 341 16.28 -10.70 -2.82
N GLU A 342 17.46 -11.28 -3.06
CA GLU A 342 18.49 -10.69 -3.91
C GLU A 342 18.75 -11.58 -5.11
N ALA A 343 19.11 -10.99 -6.25
CA ALA A 343 19.58 -11.73 -7.40
C ALA A 343 20.61 -10.93 -8.22
N VAL A 344 21.36 -11.63 -9.03
CA VAL A 344 22.33 -11.07 -10.00
C VAL A 344 21.95 -11.52 -11.40
N ARG A 345 21.97 -10.62 -12.39
CA ARG A 345 21.79 -11.01 -13.78
C ARG A 345 23.02 -11.81 -14.27
N ARG A 346 22.76 -12.95 -14.87
CA ARG A 346 23.82 -13.76 -15.53
C ARG A 346 24.55 -12.95 -16.59
N SER A 347 25.86 -13.26 -16.75
CA SER A 347 26.73 -12.63 -17.74
C SER A 347 26.37 -13.06 -19.16
#